data_a9a490de2d63ba3b6d74a0aa051ec498
#
_entry.id   a9a490de2d63ba3b6d74a0aa051ec498
#
_cell.length_a   1.000
_cell.length_b   1.000
_cell.length_c   1.000
_cell.angle_alpha   90.00
_cell.angle_beta   90.00
_cell.angle_gamma   90.00
#
_symmetry.space_group_name_H-M   'P 1'
#
loop_
_entity.id
_entity.type
_entity.pdbx_description
1 polymer ?
#
loop_
_entity_poly.entity_id
_entity_poly.type
_entity_poly.pdbx_seq_one_letter_code
_entity_poly.pdbx_strand_id
1 'polypeptide(L)'
;VVNRLVARGLHFAYTPGLPVLDGVDIDLVRGELVSLVGPNGSGKSTLLRCLAGLAKPQSGVVELDGEPLSSASPLQRALRVAVVPQYLPSLFDVLVEDFVLGGRYARIDRWAGPRASDREALERALEACDALGCRGRAMSELSGGQRQRVVVARAVAQEAPVLLVDEPTTSLDPEHQVSIFELLARLACDGRIVLVVTHELNLAAQFSATMAVLHGGKLVARGSVDAMMRSEVLTPVYGERLHFGRLDDGRPFVVPRARSLRRPQG
;
A
#
# COMPACT_ATOMS: atom_id res chain seq x y z
N VAL A 1 11.60 17.07 -7.34
CA VAL A 1 11.50 15.60 -7.30
C VAL A 1 11.56 15.18 -5.84
N VAL A 2 10.61 14.38 -5.36
CA VAL A 2 10.61 13.83 -3.99
C VAL A 2 11.48 12.59 -3.96
N ASN A 3 12.42 12.53 -3.00
CA ASN A 3 13.39 11.45 -2.90
C ASN A 3 13.18 10.55 -1.67
N ARG A 4 12.56 11.08 -0.61
CA ARG A 4 12.50 10.37 0.67
C ARG A 4 11.27 10.76 1.48
N LEU A 5 10.57 9.75 2.03
CA LEU A 5 9.52 9.91 3.06
C LEU A 5 10.00 9.21 4.32
N VAL A 6 10.11 9.95 5.42
CA VAL A 6 10.65 9.47 6.69
C VAL A 6 9.63 9.68 7.80
N ALA A 7 9.46 8.68 8.64
CA ALA A 7 8.79 8.81 9.94
C ALA A 7 9.79 8.53 11.05
N ARG A 8 9.74 9.33 12.13
CA ARG A 8 10.60 9.20 13.29
C ARG A 8 9.79 9.23 14.58
N GLY A 9 9.98 8.23 15.43
CA GLY A 9 9.40 8.12 16.75
C GLY A 9 7.88 8.23 16.77
N LEU A 10 7.18 7.64 15.81
CA LEU A 10 5.72 7.77 15.72
C LEU A 10 5.02 7.03 16.85
N HIS A 11 4.25 7.76 17.65
CA HIS A 11 3.31 7.22 18.62
C HIS A 11 1.89 7.59 18.22
N PHE A 12 0.99 6.63 18.25
CA PHE A 12 -0.41 6.86 17.91
C PHE A 12 -1.34 5.96 18.75
N ALA A 13 -2.43 6.52 19.23
CA ALA A 13 -3.53 5.80 19.86
C ALA A 13 -4.87 6.41 19.43
N TYR A 14 -5.88 5.57 19.17
CA TYR A 14 -7.27 6.02 18.97
C TYR A 14 -7.93 6.33 20.31
N THR A 15 -7.59 5.54 21.34
CA THR A 15 -8.10 5.70 22.70
C THR A 15 -6.91 5.95 23.64
N PRO A 16 -6.96 6.96 24.52
CA PRO A 16 -5.90 7.20 25.49
C PRO A 16 -5.54 5.93 26.28
N GLY A 17 -4.24 5.65 26.40
CA GLY A 17 -3.73 4.48 27.12
C GLY A 17 -3.68 3.17 26.31
N LEU A 18 -4.21 3.14 25.07
CA LEU A 18 -4.14 1.97 24.19
C LEU A 18 -3.32 2.30 22.93
N PRO A 19 -1.99 2.21 22.99
CA PRO A 19 -1.13 2.56 21.87
C PRO A 19 -1.33 1.58 20.71
N VAL A 20 -1.45 2.13 19.49
CA VAL A 20 -1.50 1.36 18.22
C VAL A 20 -0.15 1.43 17.51
N LEU A 21 0.56 2.55 17.63
CA LEU A 21 1.95 2.70 17.22
C LEU A 21 2.77 3.16 18.43
N ASP A 22 3.94 2.57 18.61
CA ASP A 22 4.81 2.80 19.77
C ASP A 22 6.27 2.99 19.31
N GLY A 23 6.63 4.24 19.00
CA GLY A 23 7.98 4.62 18.61
C GLY A 23 8.41 4.09 17.24
N VAL A 24 7.53 4.16 16.23
CA VAL A 24 7.83 3.62 14.90
C VAL A 24 8.71 4.58 14.11
N ASP A 25 9.85 4.04 13.62
CA ASP A 25 10.73 4.68 12.66
C ASP A 25 10.67 3.93 11.32
N ILE A 26 10.44 4.65 10.21
CA ILE A 26 10.49 4.08 8.88
C ILE A 26 11.02 5.10 7.87
N ASP A 27 11.78 4.63 6.89
CA ASP A 27 12.42 5.43 5.87
C ASP A 27 12.12 4.82 4.50
N LEU A 28 11.45 5.57 3.63
CA LEU A 28 11.06 5.13 2.30
C LEU A 28 11.79 5.98 1.28
N VAL A 29 12.45 5.35 0.33
CA VAL A 29 13.24 6.04 -0.69
C VAL A 29 12.63 5.88 -2.08
N ARG A 30 12.94 6.82 -2.93
CA ARG A 30 12.51 6.84 -4.32
C ARG A 30 13.03 5.62 -5.09
N GLY A 31 12.18 5.06 -5.92
CA GLY A 31 12.56 3.91 -6.76
C GLY A 31 12.39 2.56 -6.07
N GLU A 32 11.88 2.54 -4.83
CA GLU A 32 11.75 1.32 -4.05
C GLU A 32 10.28 0.98 -3.80
N LEU A 33 9.92 -0.27 -4.05
CA LEU A 33 8.68 -0.88 -3.54
C LEU A 33 8.98 -1.52 -2.18
N VAL A 34 8.38 -0.97 -1.13
CA VAL A 34 8.48 -1.50 0.23
C VAL A 34 7.17 -2.19 0.61
N SER A 35 7.22 -3.45 1.04
CA SER A 35 6.08 -4.14 1.62
C SER A 35 6.10 -4.05 3.15
N LEU A 36 5.04 -3.50 3.72
CA LEU A 36 4.77 -3.50 5.16
C LEU A 36 3.87 -4.67 5.51
N VAL A 37 4.43 -5.64 6.21
CA VAL A 37 3.74 -6.87 6.61
C VAL A 37 3.58 -6.95 8.13
N GLY A 38 2.71 -7.82 8.60
CA GLY A 38 2.45 -8.03 10.03
C GLY A 38 1.05 -8.59 10.26
N PRO A 39 0.75 -9.15 11.45
CA PRO A 39 -0.57 -9.69 11.79
C PRO A 39 -1.67 -8.62 11.72
N ASN A 40 -2.92 -9.07 11.68
CA ASN A 40 -4.06 -8.16 11.82
C ASN A 40 -4.02 -7.47 13.19
N GLY A 41 -4.35 -6.16 13.21
CA GLY A 41 -4.27 -5.36 14.42
C GLY A 41 -2.86 -4.87 14.80
N SER A 42 -1.80 -5.17 14.02
CA SER A 42 -0.44 -4.70 14.35
C SER A 42 -0.21 -3.20 14.16
N GLY A 43 -1.14 -2.47 13.53
CA GLY A 43 -1.05 -1.02 13.31
C GLY A 43 -0.67 -0.59 11.88
N LYS A 44 -0.60 -1.51 10.90
CA LYS A 44 -0.17 -1.23 9.51
C LYS A 44 -0.95 -0.10 8.84
N SER A 45 -2.29 -0.20 8.79
CA SER A 45 -3.14 0.84 8.20
C SER A 45 -3.07 2.16 8.97
N THR A 46 -2.85 2.11 10.29
CA THR A 46 -2.64 3.31 11.11
C THR A 46 -1.31 3.98 10.76
N LEU A 47 -0.23 3.22 10.61
CA LEU A 47 1.06 3.74 10.16
C LEU A 47 0.92 4.38 8.77
N LEU A 48 0.28 3.70 7.82
CA LEU A 48 0.02 4.24 6.49
C LEU A 48 -0.76 5.57 6.58
N ARG A 49 -1.80 5.65 7.41
CA ARG A 49 -2.60 6.89 7.59
C ARG A 49 -1.75 8.01 8.21
N CYS A 50 -0.84 7.72 9.13
CA CYS A 50 0.11 8.71 9.66
C CYS A 50 1.07 9.19 8.57
N LEU A 51 1.65 8.28 7.79
CA LEU A 51 2.55 8.59 6.67
C LEU A 51 1.86 9.44 5.59
N ALA A 52 0.56 9.24 5.39
CA ALA A 52 -0.25 10.04 4.46
C ALA A 52 -0.65 11.42 5.01
N GLY A 53 -0.40 11.69 6.31
CA GLY A 53 -0.93 12.87 7.00
C GLY A 53 -2.43 12.87 7.17
N LEU A 54 -3.09 11.68 7.09
CA LEU A 54 -4.52 11.47 7.32
C LEU A 54 -4.84 11.22 8.80
N ALA A 55 -3.85 10.80 9.58
CA ALA A 55 -3.93 10.67 11.03
C ALA A 55 -2.76 11.46 11.66
N LYS A 56 -3.07 12.28 12.67
CA LYS A 56 -2.08 13.06 13.38
C LYS A 56 -1.49 12.21 14.51
N PRO A 57 -0.17 11.90 14.51
CA PRO A 57 0.46 11.16 15.61
C PRO A 57 0.44 12.00 16.90
N GLN A 58 0.48 11.34 18.05
CA GLN A 58 0.58 11.97 19.38
C GLN A 58 1.98 12.54 19.61
N SER A 59 2.99 11.84 19.09
CA SER A 59 4.37 12.31 19.07
C SER A 59 5.11 11.72 17.85
N GLY A 60 6.30 12.22 17.58
CA GLY A 60 7.05 11.90 16.38
C GLY A 60 6.70 12.81 15.20
N VAL A 61 7.37 12.61 14.09
CA VAL A 61 7.24 13.43 12.89
C VAL A 61 7.23 12.58 11.64
N VAL A 62 6.50 13.04 10.63
CA VAL A 62 6.57 12.52 9.25
C VAL A 62 7.11 13.64 8.37
N GLU A 63 8.20 13.37 7.66
CA GLU A 63 8.91 14.33 6.81
C GLU A 63 8.97 13.83 5.37
N LEU A 64 8.80 14.75 4.44
CA LEU A 64 9.00 14.53 3.02
C LEU A 64 10.17 15.42 2.57
N ASP A 65 11.31 14.80 2.22
CA ASP A 65 12.58 15.50 1.91
C ASP A 65 13.02 16.50 3.01
N GLY A 66 12.81 16.14 4.29
CA GLY A 66 13.16 16.95 5.44
C GLY A 66 12.12 18.02 5.84
N GLU A 67 11.04 18.17 5.06
CA GLU A 67 9.93 19.06 5.42
C GLU A 67 8.84 18.29 6.17
N PRO A 68 8.42 18.73 7.37
CA PRO A 68 7.32 18.10 8.09
C PRO A 68 6.03 18.10 7.25
N LEU A 69 5.45 16.92 7.04
CA LEU A 69 4.21 16.77 6.26
C LEU A 69 3.02 17.48 6.93
N SER A 70 3.08 17.67 8.24
CA SER A 70 2.09 18.42 9.03
C SER A 70 2.01 19.89 8.69
N SER A 71 3.07 20.50 8.14
CA SER A 71 3.10 21.90 7.71
C SER A 71 2.38 22.13 6.38
N ALA A 72 2.19 21.09 5.59
CA ALA A 72 1.53 21.16 4.29
C ALA A 72 0.00 21.21 4.43
N SER A 73 -0.65 22.07 3.64
CA SER A 73 -2.11 22.09 3.51
C SER A 73 -2.64 20.77 2.94
N PRO A 74 -3.94 20.44 3.10
CA PRO A 74 -4.52 19.24 2.50
C PRO A 74 -4.29 19.13 0.99
N LEU A 75 -4.37 20.27 0.27
CA LEU A 75 -4.14 20.31 -1.18
C LEU A 75 -2.66 20.01 -1.51
N GLN A 76 -1.73 20.61 -0.77
CA GLN A 76 -0.30 20.37 -0.95
C GLN A 76 0.07 18.92 -0.65
N ARG A 77 -0.53 18.31 0.39
CA ARG A 77 -0.35 16.88 0.67
C ARG A 77 -0.88 16.01 -0.46
N ALA A 78 -2.07 16.31 -0.99
CA ALA A 78 -2.64 15.58 -2.11
C ALA A 78 -1.80 15.67 -3.40
N LEU A 79 -1.01 16.72 -3.60
CA LEU A 79 -0.06 16.81 -4.71
C LEU A 79 1.20 15.94 -4.51
N ARG A 80 1.48 15.52 -3.28
CA ARG A 80 2.72 14.82 -2.88
C ARG A 80 2.50 13.35 -2.52
N VAL A 81 1.32 13.01 -1.96
CA VAL A 81 1.01 11.65 -1.45
C VAL A 81 -0.34 11.20 -1.97
N ALA A 82 -0.35 10.09 -2.70
CA ALA A 82 -1.56 9.37 -3.09
C ALA A 82 -1.78 8.16 -2.18
N VAL A 83 -3.05 7.85 -1.91
CA VAL A 83 -3.44 6.72 -1.07
C VAL A 83 -4.46 5.86 -1.80
N VAL A 84 -4.19 4.56 -1.83
CA VAL A 84 -5.17 3.52 -2.18
C VAL A 84 -5.69 2.93 -0.88
N PRO A 85 -6.95 3.20 -0.49
CA PRO A 85 -7.51 2.68 0.75
C PRO A 85 -7.94 1.22 0.59
N GLN A 86 -7.95 0.46 1.69
CA GLN A 86 -8.43 -0.92 1.74
C GLN A 86 -9.93 -1.03 1.39
N TYR A 87 -10.72 -0.08 1.88
CA TYR A 87 -12.16 -0.04 1.66
C TYR A 87 -12.58 1.31 1.07
N LEU A 88 -13.46 1.23 0.09
CA LEU A 88 -14.16 2.38 -0.44
C LEU A 88 -15.62 2.36 0.02
N PRO A 89 -16.22 3.51 0.35
CA PRO A 89 -17.66 3.61 0.49
C PRO A 89 -18.35 3.18 -0.80
N SER A 90 -19.61 2.73 -0.70
CA SER A 90 -20.40 2.36 -1.87
C SER A 90 -20.57 3.54 -2.81
N LEU A 91 -20.10 3.38 -4.05
CA LEU A 91 -20.12 4.41 -5.12
C LEU A 91 -21.04 3.92 -6.23
N PHE A 92 -22.36 3.87 -5.96
CA PHE A 92 -23.30 3.18 -6.85
C PHE A 92 -23.40 3.83 -8.23
N ASP A 93 -23.59 5.12 -8.35
CA ASP A 93 -23.91 5.81 -9.60
C ASP A 93 -22.75 6.66 -10.16
N VAL A 94 -21.52 6.44 -9.69
CA VAL A 94 -20.35 7.19 -10.18
C VAL A 94 -19.74 6.48 -11.37
N LEU A 95 -19.55 7.19 -12.48
CA LEU A 95 -18.84 6.68 -13.63
C LEU A 95 -17.34 6.48 -13.31
N VAL A 96 -16.75 5.46 -13.90
CA VAL A 96 -15.30 5.15 -13.74
C VAL A 96 -14.45 6.36 -14.08
N GLU A 97 -14.74 7.05 -15.16
CA GLU A 97 -13.98 8.23 -15.57
C GLU A 97 -14.07 9.37 -14.56
N ASP A 98 -15.25 9.65 -14.01
CA ASP A 98 -15.42 10.68 -12.98
C ASP A 98 -14.72 10.30 -11.67
N PHE A 99 -14.80 9.03 -11.31
CA PHE A 99 -14.10 8.50 -10.12
C PHE A 99 -12.59 8.65 -10.26
N VAL A 100 -12.00 8.27 -11.40
CA VAL A 100 -10.55 8.36 -11.64
C VAL A 100 -10.12 9.82 -11.76
N LEU A 101 -10.92 10.66 -12.47
CA LEU A 101 -10.67 12.08 -12.59
C LEU A 101 -10.69 12.80 -11.23
N GLY A 102 -11.48 12.30 -10.27
CA GLY A 102 -11.45 12.75 -8.89
C GLY A 102 -10.09 12.63 -8.21
N GLY A 103 -9.18 11.75 -8.69
CA GLY A 103 -7.77 11.71 -8.27
C GLY A 103 -6.99 12.97 -8.61
N ARG A 104 -7.42 13.69 -9.64
CA ARG A 104 -6.81 14.96 -10.12
C ARG A 104 -7.28 16.19 -9.35
N TYR A 105 -8.19 16.06 -8.39
CA TYR A 105 -8.82 17.19 -7.67
C TYR A 105 -7.84 18.28 -7.21
N ALA A 106 -6.65 17.90 -6.76
CA ALA A 106 -5.62 18.83 -6.30
C ALA A 106 -4.94 19.61 -7.44
N ARG A 107 -5.12 19.19 -8.70
CA ARG A 107 -4.54 19.79 -9.91
C ARG A 107 -5.55 20.53 -10.76
N ILE A 108 -6.83 20.17 -10.63
CA ILE A 108 -7.92 20.78 -11.40
C ILE A 108 -8.24 22.16 -10.84
N ASP A 109 -8.28 23.14 -11.72
CA ASP A 109 -8.74 24.48 -11.38
C ASP A 109 -10.25 24.43 -11.04
N ARG A 110 -10.62 24.98 -9.89
CA ARG A 110 -12.01 24.92 -9.37
C ARG A 110 -13.03 25.60 -10.28
N TRP A 111 -12.59 26.60 -11.07
CA TRP A 111 -13.45 27.42 -11.91
C TRP A 111 -13.40 27.01 -13.37
N ALA A 112 -12.23 26.58 -13.85
CA ALA A 112 -12.04 26.19 -15.24
C ALA A 112 -12.40 24.72 -15.53
N GLY A 113 -12.50 23.88 -14.47
CA GLY A 113 -12.74 22.44 -14.61
C GLY A 113 -11.56 21.68 -15.18
N PRO A 114 -11.76 20.38 -15.53
CA PRO A 114 -10.69 19.51 -16.03
C PRO A 114 -10.19 19.96 -17.40
N ARG A 115 -8.86 20.03 -17.56
CA ARG A 115 -8.16 20.32 -18.81
C ARG A 115 -7.91 19.04 -19.63
N ALA A 116 -7.46 19.20 -20.88
CA ALA A 116 -7.06 18.07 -21.72
C ALA A 116 -5.99 17.19 -21.04
N SER A 117 -4.99 17.81 -20.39
CA SER A 117 -3.94 17.10 -19.64
C SER A 117 -4.47 16.25 -18.49
N ASP A 118 -5.59 16.64 -17.86
CA ASP A 118 -6.21 15.84 -16.80
C ASP A 118 -6.90 14.59 -17.35
N ARG A 119 -7.52 14.72 -18.53
CA ARG A 119 -8.13 13.59 -19.26
C ARG A 119 -7.08 12.63 -19.79
N GLU A 120 -5.97 13.13 -20.32
CA GLU A 120 -4.83 12.31 -20.72
C GLU A 120 -4.22 11.54 -19.51
N ALA A 121 -4.09 12.19 -18.36
CA ALA A 121 -3.60 11.53 -17.15
C ALA A 121 -4.56 10.43 -16.66
N LEU A 122 -5.89 10.65 -16.80
CA LEU A 122 -6.91 9.64 -16.55
C LEU A 122 -6.73 8.43 -17.48
N GLU A 123 -6.58 8.67 -18.79
CA GLU A 123 -6.42 7.60 -19.78
C GLU A 123 -5.16 6.78 -19.52
N ARG A 124 -4.01 7.45 -19.35
CA ARG A 124 -2.74 6.77 -18.95
C ARG A 124 -2.88 5.95 -17.68
N ALA A 125 -3.62 6.46 -16.68
CA ALA A 125 -3.82 5.73 -15.43
C ALA A 125 -4.72 4.51 -15.60
N LEU A 126 -5.79 4.60 -16.37
CA LEU A 126 -6.66 3.46 -16.69
C LEU A 126 -5.91 2.41 -17.52
N GLU A 127 -5.11 2.82 -18.49
CA GLU A 127 -4.29 1.93 -19.32
C GLU A 127 -3.22 1.20 -18.44
N ALA A 128 -2.48 1.95 -17.62
CA ALA A 128 -1.46 1.39 -16.74
C ALA A 128 -2.02 0.35 -15.76
N CYS A 129 -3.30 0.49 -15.38
CA CYS A 129 -4.01 -0.43 -14.47
C CYS A 129 -4.83 -1.50 -15.19
N ASP A 130 -4.70 -1.64 -16.51
CA ASP A 130 -5.55 -2.56 -17.32
C ASP A 130 -7.04 -2.39 -17.00
N ALA A 131 -7.49 -1.15 -16.94
CA ALA A 131 -8.86 -0.76 -16.61
C ALA A 131 -9.53 0.12 -17.68
N LEU A 132 -8.88 0.31 -18.84
CA LEU A 132 -9.40 1.19 -19.90
C LEU A 132 -10.76 0.70 -20.42
N GLY A 133 -10.97 -0.62 -20.50
CA GLY A 133 -12.25 -1.22 -20.90
C GLY A 133 -13.40 -1.00 -19.89
N CYS A 134 -13.11 -0.44 -18.71
CA CYS A 134 -14.12 -0.07 -17.73
C CYS A 134 -14.61 1.38 -17.88
N ARG A 135 -13.98 2.19 -18.75
CA ARG A 135 -14.39 3.58 -19.00
C ARG A 135 -15.84 3.64 -19.47
N GLY A 136 -16.60 4.63 -18.99
CA GLY A 136 -18.02 4.82 -19.32
C GLY A 136 -18.98 3.89 -18.57
N ARG A 137 -18.48 2.94 -17.76
CA ARG A 137 -19.31 2.10 -16.89
C ARG A 137 -19.46 2.72 -15.51
N ALA A 138 -20.55 2.38 -14.80
CA ALA A 138 -20.71 2.75 -13.41
C ALA A 138 -19.81 1.86 -12.52
N MET A 139 -19.32 2.41 -11.40
CA MET A 139 -18.53 1.66 -10.42
C MET A 139 -19.27 0.44 -9.85
N SER A 140 -20.61 0.48 -9.80
CA SER A 140 -21.46 -0.63 -9.36
C SER A 140 -21.48 -1.82 -10.33
N GLU A 141 -21.20 -1.60 -11.60
CA GLU A 141 -21.21 -2.63 -12.66
C GLU A 141 -19.91 -3.42 -12.74
N LEU A 142 -18.90 -3.03 -11.96
CA LEU A 142 -17.58 -3.63 -12.01
C LEU A 142 -17.48 -4.86 -11.12
N SER A 143 -16.77 -5.90 -11.58
CA SER A 143 -16.31 -6.99 -10.72
C SER A 143 -15.36 -6.47 -9.63
N GLY A 144 -15.13 -7.25 -8.57
CA GLY A 144 -14.21 -6.87 -7.50
C GLY A 144 -12.82 -6.50 -8.02
N GLY A 145 -12.26 -7.31 -8.92
CA GLY A 145 -10.96 -7.07 -9.54
C GLY A 145 -10.92 -5.82 -10.43
N GLN A 146 -11.95 -5.62 -11.27
CA GLN A 146 -12.06 -4.41 -12.09
C GLN A 146 -12.15 -3.17 -11.22
N ARG A 147 -12.97 -3.21 -10.17
CA ARG A 147 -13.13 -2.09 -9.22
C ARG A 147 -11.80 -1.77 -8.55
N GLN A 148 -11.05 -2.77 -8.10
CA GLN A 148 -9.76 -2.55 -7.43
C GLN A 148 -8.75 -1.91 -8.39
N ARG A 149 -8.66 -2.35 -9.66
CA ARG A 149 -7.82 -1.72 -10.68
C ARG A 149 -8.19 -0.26 -10.91
N VAL A 150 -9.47 0.06 -10.97
CA VAL A 150 -9.95 1.45 -11.09
C VAL A 150 -9.61 2.29 -9.86
N VAL A 151 -9.65 1.70 -8.66
CA VAL A 151 -9.23 2.39 -7.42
C VAL A 151 -7.74 2.74 -7.45
N VAL A 152 -6.91 1.79 -7.89
CA VAL A 152 -5.48 2.06 -8.08
C VAL A 152 -5.27 3.10 -9.18
N ALA A 153 -6.02 3.02 -10.30
CA ALA A 153 -5.94 4.01 -11.39
C ALA A 153 -6.23 5.43 -10.91
N ARG A 154 -7.20 5.62 -10.01
CA ARG A 154 -7.45 6.94 -9.40
C ARG A 154 -6.22 7.48 -8.67
N ALA A 155 -5.53 6.65 -7.90
CA ALA A 155 -4.32 7.06 -7.18
C ALA A 155 -3.14 7.29 -8.15
N VAL A 156 -3.05 6.52 -9.24
CA VAL A 156 -2.05 6.71 -10.31
C VAL A 156 -2.31 8.03 -11.05
N ALA A 157 -3.57 8.34 -11.38
CA ALA A 157 -3.99 9.58 -12.04
C ALA A 157 -3.66 10.84 -11.23
N GLN A 158 -3.54 10.73 -9.91
CA GLN A 158 -3.11 11.84 -9.03
C GLN A 158 -1.68 12.29 -9.34
N GLU A 159 -0.84 11.42 -9.95
CA GLU A 159 0.57 11.69 -10.28
C GLU A 159 1.39 12.19 -9.08
N ALA A 160 1.08 11.71 -7.90
CA ALA A 160 1.86 12.00 -6.70
C ALA A 160 3.16 11.19 -6.68
N PRO A 161 4.28 11.76 -6.20
CA PRO A 161 5.56 11.04 -6.11
C PRO A 161 5.57 9.93 -5.06
N VAL A 162 4.68 9.98 -4.08
CA VAL A 162 4.50 8.94 -3.04
C VAL A 162 3.17 8.24 -3.25
N LEU A 163 3.19 6.91 -3.28
CA LEU A 163 2.02 6.06 -3.37
C LEU A 163 1.97 5.11 -2.18
N LEU A 164 0.96 5.26 -1.34
CA LEU A 164 0.71 4.44 -0.15
C LEU A 164 -0.52 3.58 -0.41
N VAL A 165 -0.38 2.26 -0.33
CA VAL A 165 -1.39 1.30 -0.76
C VAL A 165 -1.76 0.38 0.40
N ASP A 166 -3.03 0.36 0.79
CA ASP A 166 -3.50 -0.43 1.92
C ASP A 166 -4.27 -1.66 1.42
N GLU A 167 -3.68 -2.83 1.55
CA GLU A 167 -4.23 -4.15 1.20
C GLU A 167 -4.95 -4.21 -0.17
N PRO A 168 -4.25 -3.90 -1.29
CA PRO A 168 -4.87 -3.74 -2.59
C PRO A 168 -5.36 -5.05 -3.22
N THR A 169 -5.01 -6.20 -2.65
CA THR A 169 -5.27 -7.52 -3.22
C THR A 169 -6.34 -8.31 -2.49
N THR A 170 -6.94 -7.71 -1.44
CA THR A 170 -8.01 -8.36 -0.67
C THR A 170 -9.19 -8.72 -1.60
N SER A 171 -9.61 -9.98 -1.57
CA SER A 171 -10.72 -10.53 -2.38
C SER A 171 -10.46 -10.58 -3.90
N LEU A 172 -9.21 -10.52 -4.33
CA LEU A 172 -8.82 -10.77 -5.72
C LEU A 172 -8.35 -12.22 -5.90
N ASP A 173 -8.56 -12.76 -7.08
CA ASP A 173 -7.93 -14.01 -7.49
C ASP A 173 -6.41 -13.85 -7.70
N PRO A 174 -5.62 -14.95 -7.72
CA PRO A 174 -4.17 -14.88 -7.76
C PRO A 174 -3.61 -14.14 -8.97
N GLU A 175 -4.22 -14.25 -10.15
CA GLU A 175 -3.76 -13.57 -11.37
C GLU A 175 -3.87 -12.04 -11.23
N HIS A 176 -5.01 -11.57 -10.72
CA HIS A 176 -5.23 -10.14 -10.47
C HIS A 176 -4.35 -9.61 -9.33
N GLN A 177 -4.07 -10.43 -8.31
CA GLN A 177 -3.12 -10.06 -7.24
C GLN A 177 -1.72 -9.81 -7.80
N VAL A 178 -1.23 -10.71 -8.66
CA VAL A 178 0.06 -10.58 -9.34
C VAL A 178 0.09 -9.31 -10.18
N SER A 179 -0.92 -9.06 -11.01
CA SER A 179 -1.01 -7.87 -11.86
C SER A 179 -0.93 -6.55 -11.09
N ILE A 180 -1.56 -6.48 -9.91
CA ILE A 180 -1.47 -5.30 -9.04
C ILE A 180 -0.04 -5.11 -8.50
N PHE A 181 0.61 -6.17 -8.03
CA PHE A 181 1.98 -6.07 -7.52
C PHE A 181 2.99 -5.72 -8.62
N GLU A 182 2.83 -6.27 -9.83
CA GLU A 182 3.62 -5.89 -11.01
C GLU A 182 3.48 -4.40 -11.35
N LEU A 183 2.24 -3.88 -11.29
CA LEU A 183 1.99 -2.46 -11.49
C LEU A 183 2.70 -1.62 -10.42
N LEU A 184 2.58 -1.98 -9.13
CA LEU A 184 3.22 -1.25 -8.04
C LEU A 184 4.76 -1.26 -8.17
N ALA A 185 5.32 -2.40 -8.56
CA ALA A 185 6.76 -2.53 -8.81
C ALA A 185 7.21 -1.64 -9.98
N ARG A 186 6.46 -1.61 -11.10
CA ARG A 186 6.74 -0.70 -12.22
C ARG A 186 6.69 0.76 -11.80
N LEU A 187 5.66 1.18 -11.05
CA LEU A 187 5.54 2.55 -10.55
C LEU A 187 6.70 2.95 -9.64
N ALA A 188 7.23 2.01 -8.86
CA ALA A 188 8.45 2.24 -8.08
C ALA A 188 9.66 2.40 -9.01
N CYS A 189 9.88 1.50 -9.97
CA CYS A 189 10.96 1.60 -10.97
C CYS A 189 10.90 2.90 -11.77
N ASP A 190 9.70 3.43 -12.04
CA ASP A 190 9.48 4.74 -12.68
C ASP A 190 9.83 5.93 -11.75
N GLY A 191 10.33 5.65 -10.55
CA GLY A 191 10.85 6.62 -9.61
C GLY A 191 9.83 7.18 -8.64
N ARG A 192 8.77 6.46 -8.31
CA ARG A 192 7.90 6.77 -7.17
C ARG A 192 8.42 6.11 -5.89
N ILE A 193 8.06 6.67 -4.75
CA ILE A 193 8.15 5.99 -3.45
C ILE A 193 6.87 5.18 -3.32
N VAL A 194 6.95 3.86 -3.19
CA VAL A 194 5.78 2.98 -3.08
C VAL A 194 5.86 2.16 -1.79
N LEU A 195 4.85 2.31 -0.93
CA LEU A 195 4.63 1.45 0.24
C LEU A 195 3.33 0.67 0.04
N VAL A 196 3.39 -0.65 0.10
CA VAL A 196 2.21 -1.51 0.12
C VAL A 196 2.07 -2.21 1.46
N VAL A 197 0.93 -2.01 2.11
CA VAL A 197 0.51 -2.82 3.26
C VAL A 197 -0.12 -4.08 2.72
N THR A 198 0.33 -5.24 3.18
CA THR A 198 -0.23 -6.53 2.77
C THR A 198 -0.06 -7.60 3.84
N HIS A 199 -0.92 -8.60 3.82
CA HIS A 199 -0.77 -9.85 4.56
C HIS A 199 -0.23 -10.99 3.67
N GLU A 200 -0.10 -10.76 2.35
CA GLU A 200 0.38 -11.71 1.35
C GLU A 200 1.91 -11.75 1.33
N LEU A 201 2.51 -12.54 2.24
CA LEU A 201 3.97 -12.63 2.39
C LEU A 201 4.68 -13.05 1.09
N ASN A 202 4.07 -13.97 0.33
CA ASN A 202 4.67 -14.48 -0.89
C ASN A 202 4.65 -13.47 -2.04
N LEU A 203 3.59 -12.65 -2.16
CA LEU A 203 3.58 -11.54 -3.11
C LEU A 203 4.59 -10.46 -2.72
N ALA A 204 4.63 -10.11 -1.43
CA ALA A 204 5.66 -9.20 -0.91
C ALA A 204 7.06 -9.69 -1.25
N ALA A 205 7.33 -11.00 -1.09
CA ALA A 205 8.63 -11.60 -1.37
C ALA A 205 8.99 -11.62 -2.87
N GLN A 206 8.01 -11.68 -3.75
CA GLN A 206 8.26 -11.76 -5.18
C GLN A 206 8.47 -10.39 -5.85
N PHE A 207 7.84 -9.33 -5.32
CA PHE A 207 7.77 -8.04 -6.02
C PHE A 207 8.48 -6.90 -5.29
N SER A 208 8.72 -7.00 -3.98
CA SER A 208 9.33 -5.92 -3.22
C SER A 208 10.85 -6.02 -3.16
N ALA A 209 11.52 -4.89 -3.12
CA ALA A 209 12.96 -4.83 -2.83
C ALA A 209 13.22 -4.97 -1.31
N THR A 210 12.37 -4.34 -0.51
CA THR A 210 12.47 -4.29 0.95
C THR A 210 11.16 -4.72 1.58
N MET A 211 11.26 -5.47 2.68
CA MET A 211 10.14 -5.77 3.58
C MET A 211 10.36 -5.12 4.93
N ALA A 212 9.27 -4.67 5.53
CA ALA A 212 9.21 -4.14 6.88
C ALA A 212 8.15 -4.92 7.67
N VAL A 213 8.49 -5.37 8.87
CA VAL A 213 7.60 -6.21 9.71
C VAL A 213 7.12 -5.39 10.89
N LEU A 214 5.81 -5.15 10.97
CA LEU A 214 5.16 -4.46 12.08
C LEU A 214 4.47 -5.47 13.01
N HIS A 215 4.80 -5.42 14.29
CA HIS A 215 4.20 -6.28 15.31
C HIS A 215 4.02 -5.52 16.62
N GLY A 216 2.84 -5.61 17.24
CA GLY A 216 2.54 -4.95 18.51
C GLY A 216 2.79 -3.43 18.49
N GLY A 217 2.49 -2.76 17.36
CA GLY A 217 2.69 -1.32 17.20
C GLY A 217 4.14 -0.89 16.95
N LYS A 218 5.09 -1.82 16.82
CA LYS A 218 6.53 -1.56 16.60
C LYS A 218 7.02 -2.13 15.29
N LEU A 219 7.95 -1.44 14.65
CA LEU A 219 8.69 -1.99 13.51
C LEU A 219 9.78 -2.93 14.08
N VAL A 220 9.52 -4.25 14.02
CA VAL A 220 10.39 -5.24 14.66
C VAL A 220 11.53 -5.71 13.75
N ALA A 221 11.37 -5.59 12.43
CA ALA A 221 12.42 -5.90 11.47
C ALA A 221 12.21 -5.13 10.16
N ARG A 222 13.30 -4.82 9.47
CA ARG A 222 13.31 -4.26 8.11
C ARG A 222 14.59 -4.66 7.38
N GLY A 223 14.47 -4.99 6.11
CA GLY A 223 15.63 -5.37 5.29
C GLY A 223 15.22 -5.92 3.93
N SER A 224 16.19 -6.49 3.22
CA SER A 224 15.92 -7.18 1.97
C SER A 224 14.95 -8.34 2.17
N VAL A 225 14.21 -8.70 1.14
CA VAL A 225 13.27 -9.83 1.15
C VAL A 225 13.94 -11.11 1.66
N ASP A 226 15.15 -11.42 1.19
CA ASP A 226 15.91 -12.60 1.64
C ASP A 226 16.24 -12.60 3.12
N ALA A 227 16.47 -11.43 3.71
CA ALA A 227 16.72 -11.32 5.14
C ALA A 227 15.44 -11.43 5.96
N MET A 228 14.30 -10.94 5.43
CA MET A 228 13.04 -10.91 6.15
C MET A 228 12.25 -12.22 6.05
N MET A 229 12.34 -12.93 4.93
CA MET A 229 11.63 -14.21 4.69
C MET A 229 12.32 -15.40 5.35
N ARG A 230 12.70 -15.27 6.62
CA ARG A 230 13.36 -16.30 7.42
C ARG A 230 12.56 -16.63 8.68
N SER A 231 12.77 -17.85 9.19
CA SER A 231 12.09 -18.32 10.41
C SER A 231 12.40 -17.45 11.62
N GLU A 232 13.64 -16.98 11.76
CA GLU A 232 14.08 -16.14 12.87
C GLU A 232 13.34 -14.80 12.95
N VAL A 233 12.87 -14.29 11.80
CA VAL A 233 12.13 -13.02 11.69
C VAL A 233 10.64 -13.24 11.77
N LEU A 234 10.10 -14.19 11.00
CA LEU A 234 8.64 -14.33 10.83
C LEU A 234 7.99 -15.25 11.88
N THR A 235 8.70 -16.25 12.42
CA THR A 235 8.14 -17.16 13.42
C THR A 235 7.72 -16.44 14.72
N PRO A 236 8.49 -15.48 15.28
CA PRO A 236 8.05 -14.72 16.46
C PRO A 236 6.79 -13.88 16.21
N VAL A 237 6.49 -13.53 14.95
CA VAL A 237 5.40 -12.65 14.57
C VAL A 237 4.14 -13.43 14.15
N TYR A 238 4.33 -14.53 13.39
CA TYR A 238 3.23 -15.30 12.79
C TYR A 238 3.03 -16.69 13.39
N GLY A 239 3.92 -17.12 14.31
CA GLY A 239 3.89 -18.41 15.00
C GLY A 239 4.67 -19.51 14.28
N GLU A 240 4.83 -20.64 14.96
CA GLU A 240 5.74 -21.74 14.56
C GLU A 240 5.23 -22.59 13.40
N ARG A 241 3.99 -22.35 12.91
CA ARG A 241 3.39 -23.19 11.86
C ARG A 241 3.67 -22.64 10.46
N LEU A 242 4.90 -22.26 10.22
CA LEU A 242 5.37 -21.80 8.94
C LEU A 242 6.43 -22.75 8.39
N HIS A 243 6.35 -23.05 7.12
CA HIS A 243 7.36 -23.76 6.35
C HIS A 243 7.99 -22.80 5.35
N PHE A 244 9.30 -22.68 5.40
CA PHE A 244 10.08 -21.77 4.55
C PHE A 244 10.77 -22.57 3.47
N GLY A 245 10.78 -22.04 2.25
CA GLY A 245 11.42 -22.66 1.09
C GLY A 245 11.89 -21.61 0.09
N ARG A 246 12.39 -22.10 -1.05
CA ARG A 246 12.75 -21.27 -2.20
C ARG A 246 12.11 -21.86 -3.45
N LEU A 247 11.68 -20.97 -4.35
CA LEU A 247 11.26 -21.32 -5.71
C LEU A 247 12.49 -21.68 -6.56
N ASP A 248 12.25 -22.22 -7.76
CA ASP A 248 13.32 -22.63 -8.69
C ASP A 248 14.21 -21.45 -9.12
N ASP A 249 13.67 -20.24 -9.11
CA ASP A 249 14.41 -18.99 -9.39
C ASP A 249 15.14 -18.42 -8.15
N GLY A 250 15.11 -19.14 -7.02
CA GLY A 250 15.78 -18.78 -5.77
C GLY A 250 15.00 -17.83 -4.88
N ARG A 251 13.86 -17.29 -5.29
CA ARG A 251 13.02 -16.40 -4.46
C ARG A 251 12.44 -17.15 -3.26
N PRO A 252 12.44 -16.56 -2.06
CA PRO A 252 11.91 -17.21 -0.89
C PRO A 252 10.37 -17.27 -0.91
N PHE A 253 9.82 -18.33 -0.30
CA PHE A 253 8.40 -18.43 -0.03
C PHE A 253 8.15 -18.96 1.37
N VAL A 254 6.93 -18.77 1.86
CA VAL A 254 6.45 -19.33 3.12
C VAL A 254 5.04 -19.88 2.96
N VAL A 255 4.79 -21.06 3.53
CA VAL A 255 3.46 -21.67 3.52
C VAL A 255 3.06 -22.12 4.93
N PRO A 256 1.77 -22.10 5.29
CA PRO A 256 1.28 -22.65 6.52
C PRO A 256 1.54 -24.18 6.58
N ARG A 257 1.99 -24.67 7.73
CA ARG A 257 2.21 -26.10 7.97
C ARG A 257 1.06 -26.69 8.81
N ALA A 258 0.36 -27.68 8.28
CA ALA A 258 -0.62 -28.45 9.03
C ALA A 258 0.05 -29.27 10.15
N ARG A 259 -0.63 -29.42 11.29
CA ARG A 259 -0.25 -30.46 12.25
C ARG A 259 -0.50 -31.83 11.61
N SER A 260 0.46 -32.77 11.71
CA SER A 260 0.16 -34.15 11.37
C SER A 260 -0.99 -34.63 12.26
N LEU A 261 -2.13 -34.88 11.66
CA LEU A 261 -3.21 -35.60 12.33
C LEU A 261 -2.68 -37.03 12.58
N ARG A 262 -2.12 -37.27 13.77
CA ARG A 262 -1.90 -38.66 14.19
C ARG A 262 -3.28 -39.31 14.22
N ARG A 263 -3.55 -40.24 13.30
CA ARG A 263 -4.69 -41.17 13.46
C ARG A 263 -4.45 -41.87 14.78
N PRO A 264 -5.44 -41.92 15.70
CA PRO A 264 -5.34 -42.82 16.83
C PRO A 264 -5.09 -44.22 16.26
N GLN A 265 -3.99 -44.83 16.66
CA GLN A 265 -3.77 -46.28 16.38
C GLN A 265 -4.87 -46.97 17.15
N GLY A 266 -5.86 -47.54 16.42
CA GLY A 266 -6.86 -48.44 16.94
C GLY A 266 -6.30 -49.80 17.27
#